data_dc7dbd1a5d7a1ae653b2e8037aea0342
#
_entry.id   dc7dbd1a5d7a1ae653b2e8037aea0342
#
_cell.length_a   1.000
_cell.length_b   1.000
_cell.length_c   1.000
_cell.angle_alpha   90.00
_cell.angle_beta   90.00
_cell.angle_gamma   90.00
#
_symmetry.space_group_name_H-M   'P 1'
#
loop_
_entity.id
_entity.type
_entity.pdbx_description
1 polymer ?
#
loop_
_entity_poly.entity_id
_entity_poly.type
_entity_poly.pdbx_seq_one_letter_code
_entity_poly.pdbx_strand_id
1 'polypeptide(L)'
;STNEGVGLFVYNFSYLCTPMTHSFLISAPTSGSGKTTIARGLMALYVKKGVKVQPFKCGPDYIDTKFHAVVCGRPSINLDTFMASKEHVKELFVHYGTDADLCIVEGMMGLFDGYDRDKGSSAEIASVLDVPVVLVVDAKSAAYSIAALLSGFLHFREDVRIAGVIFNKVGSQRHQEMLQQVCDDLQVECFGFLPKHPELEQGSRYLGLDFSEDTKNDTLVKLLEENVRWERLLKL
;
A
#
# COMPACT_ATOMS: atom_id res chain seq x y z
N SER A 1 -38.60 -40.42 -24.67
CA SER A 1 -38.63 -39.38 -23.62
C SER A 1 -37.40 -39.52 -22.74
N THR A 2 -36.37 -38.81 -23.09
CA THR A 2 -35.10 -38.74 -22.35
C THR A 2 -35.02 -37.35 -21.69
N ASN A 3 -35.10 -37.35 -20.38
CA ASN A 3 -34.80 -36.19 -19.54
C ASN A 3 -33.27 -36.09 -19.39
N GLU A 4 -32.66 -35.15 -20.05
CA GLU A 4 -31.28 -34.74 -19.75
C GLU A 4 -31.30 -33.71 -18.62
N GLY A 5 -30.79 -34.13 -17.46
CA GLY A 5 -30.63 -33.29 -16.29
C GLY A 5 -29.52 -32.27 -16.51
N VAL A 6 -29.89 -31.02 -16.47
CA VAL A 6 -28.94 -29.91 -16.37
C VAL A 6 -28.28 -29.97 -15.00
N GLY A 7 -27.04 -30.43 -14.95
CA GLY A 7 -26.23 -30.43 -13.75
C GLY A 7 -25.93 -29.00 -13.33
N LEU A 8 -26.59 -28.56 -12.27
CA LEU A 8 -26.26 -27.31 -11.56
C LEU A 8 -24.91 -27.53 -10.87
N PHE A 9 -23.84 -26.99 -11.43
CA PHE A 9 -22.58 -26.87 -10.70
C PHE A 9 -22.75 -25.86 -9.58
N VAL A 10 -23.16 -26.38 -8.42
CA VAL A 10 -23.08 -25.61 -7.18
C VAL A 10 -21.60 -25.54 -6.81
N TYR A 11 -20.97 -24.40 -7.10
CA TYR A 11 -19.66 -24.10 -6.53
C TYR A 11 -19.83 -24.01 -5.02
N ASN A 12 -19.37 -25.05 -4.35
CA ASN A 12 -19.31 -25.11 -2.90
C ASN A 12 -18.32 -24.05 -2.40
N PHE A 13 -18.82 -22.93 -1.91
CA PHE A 13 -18.05 -21.84 -1.28
C PHE A 13 -17.59 -22.29 0.13
N SER A 14 -16.81 -23.34 0.20
CA SER A 14 -16.08 -23.70 1.43
C SER A 14 -14.60 -23.35 1.29
N TYR A 15 -14.31 -22.08 0.96
CA TYR A 15 -12.99 -21.51 1.21
C TYR A 15 -12.95 -20.93 2.61
N LEU A 16 -13.14 -21.78 3.60
CA LEU A 16 -12.91 -21.47 4.99
C LEU A 16 -11.48 -21.89 5.34
N CYS A 17 -10.68 -20.91 5.75
CA CYS A 17 -9.36 -21.07 6.39
C CYS A 17 -8.21 -21.55 5.50
N THR A 18 -7.89 -20.81 4.44
CA THR A 18 -6.47 -20.60 4.15
C THR A 18 -5.95 -19.56 5.17
N PRO A 19 -4.75 -19.75 5.75
CA PRO A 19 -4.18 -18.71 6.59
C PRO A 19 -4.16 -17.42 5.78
N MET A 20 -4.79 -16.36 6.32
CA MET A 20 -4.88 -15.08 5.62
C MET A 20 -3.46 -14.60 5.35
N THR A 21 -3.09 -14.50 4.09
CA THR A 21 -1.83 -13.88 3.68
C THR A 21 -1.78 -12.48 4.27
N HIS A 22 -0.70 -12.11 4.94
CA HIS A 22 -0.53 -10.76 5.44
C HIS A 22 -0.62 -9.77 4.30
N SER A 23 -1.27 -8.65 4.53
CA SER A 23 -1.52 -7.66 3.48
C SER A 23 -1.69 -6.27 4.04
N PHE A 24 -1.29 -5.28 3.28
CA PHE A 24 -1.61 -3.88 3.53
C PHE A 24 -1.67 -3.07 2.24
N LEU A 25 -2.40 -1.98 2.30
CA LEU A 25 -2.47 -0.99 1.24
C LEU A 25 -1.67 0.25 1.66
N ILE A 26 -0.74 0.67 0.82
CA ILE A 26 -0.01 1.92 1.00
C ILE A 26 -0.74 3.05 0.30
N SER A 27 -1.05 4.10 1.02
CA SER A 27 -1.67 5.31 0.51
C SER A 27 -1.08 6.57 1.13
N ALA A 28 -1.61 7.71 0.78
CA ALA A 28 -1.19 9.01 1.28
C ALA A 28 -2.38 9.96 1.34
N PRO A 29 -2.31 11.06 2.12
CA PRO A 29 -3.33 12.10 2.11
C PRO A 29 -3.46 12.80 0.75
N THR A 30 -2.33 12.99 0.07
CA THR A 30 -2.24 13.68 -1.22
C THR A 30 -1.19 13.04 -2.12
N SER A 31 -1.26 13.31 -3.42
CA SER A 31 -0.18 12.97 -4.35
C SER A 31 1.12 13.70 -3.96
N GLY A 32 2.26 13.11 -4.30
CA GLY A 32 3.58 13.70 -4.04
C GLY A 32 4.13 13.50 -2.63
N SER A 33 3.49 12.71 -1.80
CA SER A 33 3.96 12.41 -0.42
C SER A 33 5.13 11.42 -0.35
N GLY A 34 5.52 10.83 -1.47
CA GLY A 34 6.57 9.79 -1.53
C GLY A 34 6.04 8.36 -1.48
N LYS A 35 4.74 8.17 -1.56
CA LYS A 35 4.05 6.87 -1.50
C LYS A 35 4.62 5.85 -2.49
N THR A 36 4.78 6.22 -3.75
CA THR A 36 5.25 5.33 -4.82
C THR A 36 6.68 4.84 -4.56
N THR A 37 7.59 5.73 -4.20
CA THR A 37 8.99 5.39 -3.89
C THR A 37 9.07 4.49 -2.66
N ILE A 38 8.31 4.79 -1.61
CA ILE A 38 8.28 4.00 -0.37
C ILE A 38 7.66 2.62 -0.63
N ALA A 39 6.58 2.53 -1.41
CA ALA A 39 5.97 1.25 -1.77
C ALA A 39 6.95 0.33 -2.51
N ARG A 40 7.63 0.86 -3.52
CA ARG A 40 8.64 0.12 -4.28
C ARG A 40 9.84 -0.30 -3.42
N GLY A 41 10.33 0.61 -2.59
CA GLY A 41 11.42 0.33 -1.68
C GLY A 41 11.08 -0.75 -0.65
N LEU A 42 9.87 -0.75 -0.12
CA LEU A 42 9.39 -1.82 0.78
C LEU A 42 9.27 -3.16 0.05
N MET A 43 8.72 -3.17 -1.16
CA MET A 43 8.68 -4.39 -1.97
C MET A 43 10.09 -4.96 -2.18
N ALA A 44 11.06 -4.12 -2.56
CA ALA A 44 12.45 -4.52 -2.73
C ALA A 44 13.08 -5.03 -1.42
N LEU A 45 12.82 -4.37 -0.31
CA LEU A 45 13.30 -4.77 1.01
C LEU A 45 12.78 -6.17 1.38
N TYR A 46 11.49 -6.41 1.25
CA TYR A 46 10.89 -7.70 1.57
C TYR A 46 11.41 -8.83 0.67
N VAL A 47 11.53 -8.57 -0.64
CA VAL A 47 12.12 -9.54 -1.58
C VAL A 47 13.56 -9.87 -1.17
N LYS A 48 14.37 -8.86 -0.82
CA LYS A 48 15.73 -9.06 -0.31
C LYS A 48 15.76 -9.90 0.98
N LYS A 49 14.74 -9.79 1.82
CA LYS A 49 14.58 -10.59 3.04
C LYS A 49 14.03 -12.00 2.78
N GLY A 50 13.79 -12.38 1.55
CA GLY A 50 13.27 -13.68 1.16
C GLY A 50 11.75 -13.83 1.28
N VAL A 51 11.02 -12.72 1.45
CA VAL A 51 9.56 -12.69 1.50
C VAL A 51 9.00 -12.77 0.07
N LYS A 52 8.05 -13.66 -0.15
CA LYS A 52 7.34 -13.75 -1.42
C LYS A 52 6.24 -12.69 -1.45
N VAL A 53 6.49 -11.60 -2.18
CA VAL A 53 5.60 -10.44 -2.29
C VAL A 53 4.75 -10.53 -3.53
N GLN A 54 3.42 -10.45 -3.39
CA GLN A 54 2.49 -10.22 -4.48
C GLN A 54 2.11 -8.76 -4.53
N PRO A 55 2.50 -8.03 -5.60
CA PRO A 55 2.16 -6.63 -5.77
C PRO A 55 0.81 -6.45 -6.45
N PHE A 56 0.10 -5.40 -6.02
CA PHE A 56 -1.13 -4.91 -6.64
C PHE A 56 -1.07 -3.39 -6.78
N LYS A 57 -1.83 -2.86 -7.71
CA LYS A 57 -1.97 -1.41 -7.91
C LYS A 57 -3.44 -1.01 -7.98
N CYS A 58 -3.84 0.00 -7.22
CA CYS A 58 -5.16 0.61 -7.37
C CYS A 58 -5.26 1.37 -8.68
N GLY A 59 -6.36 1.17 -9.38
CA GLY A 59 -6.67 1.86 -10.62
C GLY A 59 -5.97 1.28 -11.87
N PRO A 60 -6.23 1.88 -13.04
CA PRO A 60 -5.74 1.39 -14.32
C PRO A 60 -4.34 1.95 -14.65
N ASP A 61 -3.36 1.65 -13.84
CA ASP A 61 -1.98 2.11 -14.01
C ASP A 61 -1.11 1.01 -14.61
N TYR A 62 -0.49 1.29 -15.76
CA TYR A 62 0.39 0.35 -16.46
C TYR A 62 1.88 0.63 -16.28
N ILE A 63 2.25 1.73 -15.66
CA ILE A 63 3.65 2.12 -15.44
C ILE A 63 4.14 1.54 -14.13
N ASP A 64 3.45 1.82 -13.04
CA ASP A 64 3.82 1.34 -11.70
C ASP A 64 3.82 -0.19 -11.63
N THR A 65 2.88 -0.85 -12.29
CA THR A 65 2.78 -2.31 -12.35
C THR A 65 4.01 -2.96 -12.99
N LYS A 66 4.64 -2.31 -13.97
CA LYS A 66 5.90 -2.82 -14.57
C LYS A 66 7.06 -2.79 -13.59
N PHE A 67 7.19 -1.72 -12.80
CA PHE A 67 8.20 -1.64 -11.75
C PHE A 67 7.98 -2.68 -10.66
N HIS A 68 6.74 -2.85 -10.21
CA HIS A 68 6.38 -3.87 -9.24
C HIS A 68 6.76 -5.27 -9.73
N ALA A 69 6.46 -5.58 -10.98
CA ALA A 69 6.75 -6.89 -11.57
C ALA A 69 8.25 -7.18 -11.61
N VAL A 70 9.06 -6.19 -11.97
CA VAL A 70 10.53 -6.33 -11.97
C VAL A 70 11.06 -6.57 -10.56
N VAL A 71 10.62 -5.77 -9.60
CA VAL A 71 11.09 -5.86 -8.20
C VAL A 71 10.66 -7.16 -7.54
N CYS A 72 9.40 -7.56 -7.70
CA CYS A 72 8.83 -8.72 -7.02
C CYS A 72 9.01 -10.04 -7.78
N GLY A 73 9.41 -9.99 -9.06
CA GLY A 73 9.50 -11.18 -9.92
C GLY A 73 8.13 -11.83 -10.19
N ARG A 74 7.05 -11.08 -10.05
CA ARG A 74 5.66 -11.52 -10.22
C ARG A 74 4.85 -10.41 -10.91
N PRO A 75 3.84 -10.76 -11.74
CA PRO A 75 2.96 -9.76 -12.32
C PRO A 75 2.27 -8.93 -11.23
N SER A 76 2.25 -7.63 -11.39
CA SER A 76 1.43 -6.72 -10.57
C SER A 76 0.04 -6.61 -11.15
N ILE A 77 -0.98 -6.71 -10.33
CA ILE A 77 -2.37 -6.78 -10.74
C ILE A 77 -3.09 -5.47 -10.42
N ASN A 78 -3.76 -4.89 -11.41
CA ASN A 78 -4.59 -3.72 -11.22
C ASN A 78 -5.90 -4.09 -10.51
N LEU A 79 -6.24 -3.34 -9.48
CA LEU A 79 -7.49 -3.42 -8.75
C LEU A 79 -8.28 -2.14 -8.98
N ASP A 80 -9.32 -2.22 -9.77
CA ASP A 80 -10.05 -1.06 -10.25
C ASP A 80 -11.57 -1.31 -10.20
N THR A 81 -12.25 -0.61 -9.27
CA THR A 81 -13.70 -0.70 -9.11
C THR A 81 -14.50 0.15 -10.10
N PHE A 82 -13.83 0.97 -10.91
CA PHE A 82 -14.47 1.67 -12.02
C PHE A 82 -14.66 0.73 -13.23
N MET A 83 -13.66 -0.08 -13.54
CA MET A 83 -13.66 -0.98 -14.70
C MET A 83 -14.18 -2.38 -14.37
N ALA A 84 -14.20 -2.77 -13.10
CA ALA A 84 -14.59 -4.10 -12.66
C ALA A 84 -15.53 -4.04 -11.44
N SER A 85 -16.28 -5.12 -11.21
CA SER A 85 -17.10 -5.26 -10.01
C SER A 85 -16.24 -5.44 -8.75
N LYS A 86 -16.83 -5.13 -7.60
CA LYS A 86 -16.18 -5.38 -6.30
C LYS A 86 -15.88 -6.86 -6.08
N GLU A 87 -16.76 -7.73 -6.53
CA GLU A 87 -16.60 -9.19 -6.48
C GLU A 87 -15.38 -9.63 -7.29
N HIS A 88 -15.23 -9.11 -8.51
CA HIS A 88 -14.09 -9.41 -9.36
C HIS A 88 -12.76 -8.91 -8.76
N VAL A 89 -12.76 -7.74 -8.15
CA VAL A 89 -11.58 -7.20 -7.45
C VAL A 89 -11.17 -8.13 -6.30
N LYS A 90 -12.13 -8.66 -5.53
CA LYS A 90 -11.85 -9.64 -4.47
C LYS A 90 -11.29 -10.96 -5.04
N GLU A 91 -11.88 -11.46 -6.13
CA GLU A 91 -11.42 -12.68 -6.79
C GLU A 91 -9.98 -12.54 -7.28
N LEU A 92 -9.62 -11.42 -7.91
CA LEU A 92 -8.25 -11.15 -8.36
C LEU A 92 -7.28 -11.13 -7.18
N PHE A 93 -7.64 -10.46 -6.10
CA PHE A 93 -6.80 -10.35 -4.91
C PHE A 93 -6.53 -11.71 -4.28
N VAL A 94 -7.55 -12.53 -4.10
CA VAL A 94 -7.42 -13.88 -3.55
C VAL A 94 -6.63 -14.79 -4.50
N HIS A 95 -6.97 -14.77 -5.79
CA HIS A 95 -6.33 -15.64 -6.78
C HIS A 95 -4.82 -15.42 -6.87
N TYR A 96 -4.38 -14.17 -6.96
CA TYR A 96 -2.96 -13.85 -7.09
C TYR A 96 -2.21 -13.82 -5.76
N GLY A 97 -2.91 -13.59 -4.65
CA GLY A 97 -2.29 -13.49 -3.32
C GLY A 97 -2.14 -14.82 -2.58
N THR A 98 -2.84 -15.87 -2.98
CA THR A 98 -2.95 -17.12 -2.22
C THR A 98 -1.60 -17.80 -1.93
N ASP A 99 -0.66 -17.74 -2.85
CA ASP A 99 0.66 -18.37 -2.71
C ASP A 99 1.78 -17.40 -2.26
N ALA A 100 1.43 -16.17 -1.93
CA ALA A 100 2.36 -15.17 -1.45
C ALA A 100 2.46 -15.17 0.08
N ASP A 101 3.58 -14.68 0.61
CA ASP A 101 3.75 -14.44 2.04
C ASP A 101 3.14 -13.08 2.44
N LEU A 102 3.19 -12.11 1.54
CA LEU A 102 2.74 -10.74 1.75
C LEU A 102 2.14 -10.18 0.46
N CYS A 103 0.96 -9.56 0.57
CA CYS A 103 0.36 -8.78 -0.48
C CYS A 103 0.52 -7.29 -0.19
N ILE A 104 1.10 -6.55 -1.11
CA ILE A 104 1.22 -5.09 -1.02
C ILE A 104 0.40 -4.45 -2.13
N VAL A 105 -0.56 -3.62 -1.74
CA VAL A 105 -1.38 -2.85 -2.68
C VAL A 105 -0.89 -1.40 -2.67
N GLU A 106 -0.39 -0.92 -3.79
CA GLU A 106 -0.05 0.50 -3.94
C GLU A 106 -1.28 1.29 -4.34
N GLY A 107 -1.66 2.27 -3.52
CA GLY A 107 -2.74 3.20 -3.79
C GLY A 107 -2.41 4.17 -4.93
N MET A 108 -3.41 4.87 -5.42
CA MET A 108 -3.29 5.96 -6.39
C MET A 108 -3.78 7.26 -5.78
N MET A 109 -3.23 8.39 -6.21
CA MET A 109 -3.63 9.72 -5.74
C MET A 109 -3.69 9.82 -4.19
N GLY A 110 -4.58 10.63 -3.64
CA GLY A 110 -4.90 10.59 -2.21
C GLY A 110 -5.82 9.42 -1.86
N LEU A 111 -5.82 9.01 -0.60
CA LEU A 111 -6.58 7.85 -0.12
C LEU A 111 -8.06 7.88 -0.51
N PHE A 112 -8.70 9.04 -0.43
CA PHE A 112 -10.12 9.22 -0.71
C PHE A 112 -10.42 9.81 -2.10
N ASP A 113 -9.40 9.95 -2.95
CA ASP A 113 -9.56 10.49 -4.29
C ASP A 113 -10.05 9.42 -5.27
N GLY A 114 -11.22 9.61 -5.84
CA GLY A 114 -11.85 8.73 -6.80
C GLY A 114 -12.35 9.48 -8.03
N TYR A 115 -13.10 8.80 -8.89
CA TYR A 115 -13.71 9.40 -10.09
C TYR A 115 -14.98 10.20 -9.78
N ASP A 116 -15.66 9.87 -8.69
CA ASP A 116 -16.79 10.61 -8.13
C ASP A 116 -16.70 10.55 -6.60
N ARG A 117 -16.17 11.63 -6.01
CA ARG A 117 -15.79 11.66 -4.60
C ARG A 117 -14.82 10.51 -4.30
N ASP A 118 -15.14 9.60 -3.38
CA ASP A 118 -14.31 8.46 -3.01
C ASP A 118 -14.65 7.16 -3.76
N LYS A 119 -15.57 7.20 -4.72
CA LYS A 119 -15.85 6.05 -5.60
C LYS A 119 -14.66 5.79 -6.52
N GLY A 120 -14.19 4.56 -6.54
CA GLY A 120 -12.99 4.16 -7.29
C GLY A 120 -11.69 4.55 -6.61
N SER A 121 -11.73 5.09 -5.38
CA SER A 121 -10.55 5.46 -4.61
C SER A 121 -9.79 4.27 -4.05
N SER A 122 -8.56 4.51 -3.58
CA SER A 122 -7.79 3.52 -2.81
C SER A 122 -8.50 3.12 -1.53
N ALA A 123 -9.25 4.03 -0.89
CA ALA A 123 -10.07 3.75 0.27
C ALA A 123 -11.18 2.72 -0.03
N GLU A 124 -11.83 2.83 -1.18
CA GLU A 124 -12.82 1.85 -1.61
C GLU A 124 -12.20 0.46 -1.80
N ILE A 125 -11.03 0.38 -2.42
CA ILE A 125 -10.28 -0.88 -2.56
C ILE A 125 -9.93 -1.45 -1.19
N ALA A 126 -9.41 -0.65 -0.26
CA ALA A 126 -9.09 -1.10 1.09
C ALA A 126 -10.31 -1.65 1.84
N SER A 127 -11.46 -1.00 1.70
CA SER A 127 -12.73 -1.44 2.28
C SER A 127 -13.23 -2.74 1.66
N VAL A 128 -13.23 -2.82 0.33
CA VAL A 128 -13.67 -4.02 -0.41
C VAL A 128 -12.84 -5.24 -0.05
N LEU A 129 -11.52 -5.08 0.08
CA LEU A 129 -10.59 -6.17 0.41
C LEU A 129 -10.45 -6.43 1.92
N ASP A 130 -10.98 -5.54 2.76
CA ASP A 130 -10.76 -5.55 4.21
C ASP A 130 -9.26 -5.60 4.58
N VAL A 131 -8.45 -4.80 3.92
CA VAL A 131 -7.01 -4.70 4.19
C VAL A 131 -6.69 -3.42 4.96
N PRO A 132 -5.72 -3.48 5.89
CA PRO A 132 -5.29 -2.29 6.62
C PRO A 132 -4.53 -1.33 5.70
N VAL A 133 -4.68 -0.04 5.98
CA VAL A 133 -4.00 1.04 5.26
C VAL A 133 -2.79 1.53 6.06
N VAL A 134 -1.65 1.63 5.40
CA VAL A 134 -0.48 2.34 5.88
C VAL A 134 -0.42 3.69 5.16
N LEU A 135 -0.48 4.77 5.93
CA LEU A 135 -0.56 6.13 5.38
C LEU A 135 0.83 6.78 5.37
N VAL A 136 1.30 7.17 4.20
CA VAL A 136 2.54 7.93 4.04
C VAL A 136 2.21 9.42 4.11
N VAL A 137 2.73 10.09 5.10
CA VAL A 137 2.47 11.51 5.37
C VAL A 137 3.72 12.34 5.11
N ASP A 138 3.61 13.31 4.21
CA ASP A 138 4.64 14.34 4.04
C ASP A 138 4.61 15.29 5.25
N ALA A 139 5.66 15.24 6.06
CA ALA A 139 5.79 16.04 7.27
C ALA A 139 6.58 17.35 7.06
N LYS A 140 6.94 17.66 5.82
CA LYS A 140 7.69 18.89 5.51
C LYS A 140 6.91 20.11 5.98
N SER A 141 7.59 20.97 6.75
CA SER A 141 7.03 22.24 7.25
C SER A 141 5.75 22.10 8.09
N ALA A 142 5.51 20.92 8.66
CA ALA A 142 4.38 20.65 9.53
C ALA A 142 4.84 19.96 10.81
N ALA A 143 4.19 20.27 11.90
CA ALA A 143 4.46 19.71 13.21
C ALA A 143 3.15 19.19 13.83
N TYR A 144 2.70 19.74 14.95
CA TYR A 144 1.49 19.25 15.61
C TYR A 144 0.20 19.43 14.80
N SER A 145 0.16 20.34 13.82
CA SER A 145 -0.99 20.45 12.88
C SER A 145 -1.26 19.16 12.08
N ILE A 146 -0.27 18.27 12.00
CA ILE A 146 -0.46 16.91 11.46
C ILE A 146 -1.53 16.14 12.24
N ALA A 147 -1.72 16.42 13.53
CA ALA A 147 -2.79 15.81 14.33
C ALA A 147 -4.18 16.09 13.75
N ALA A 148 -4.44 17.31 13.30
CA ALA A 148 -5.71 17.66 12.67
C ALA A 148 -5.91 16.92 11.34
N LEU A 149 -4.87 16.85 10.52
CA LEU A 149 -4.89 16.10 9.27
C LEU A 149 -5.17 14.61 9.51
N LEU A 150 -4.40 13.97 10.38
CA LEU A 150 -4.54 12.55 10.68
C LEU A 150 -5.87 12.22 11.35
N SER A 151 -6.34 13.05 12.27
CA SER A 151 -7.65 12.86 12.88
C SER A 151 -8.76 12.83 11.84
N GLY A 152 -8.69 13.71 10.83
CA GLY A 152 -9.61 13.70 9.71
C GLY A 152 -9.57 12.37 8.94
N PHE A 153 -8.38 11.91 8.58
CA PHE A 153 -8.22 10.65 7.84
C PHE A 153 -8.66 9.43 8.64
N LEU A 154 -8.35 9.37 9.93
CA LEU A 154 -8.70 8.26 10.81
C LEU A 154 -10.21 8.09 11.00
N HIS A 155 -10.96 9.18 10.97
CA HIS A 155 -12.39 9.18 11.31
C HIS A 155 -13.32 9.48 10.13
N PHE A 156 -12.78 9.73 8.95
CA PHE A 156 -13.58 10.10 7.78
C PHE A 156 -14.50 8.97 7.30
N ARG A 157 -13.99 7.72 7.34
CA ARG A 157 -14.77 6.53 6.99
C ARG A 157 -14.48 5.39 7.96
N GLU A 158 -15.54 4.84 8.55
CA GLU A 158 -15.45 3.75 9.53
C GLU A 158 -15.05 2.39 8.92
N ASP A 159 -15.34 2.22 7.62
CA ASP A 159 -15.03 0.99 6.87
C ASP A 159 -13.58 0.94 6.32
N VAL A 160 -12.79 1.97 6.58
CA VAL A 160 -11.38 2.05 6.20
C VAL A 160 -10.50 2.05 7.44
N ARG A 161 -9.71 0.99 7.61
CA ARG A 161 -8.82 0.85 8.77
C ARG A 161 -7.44 1.40 8.45
N ILE A 162 -7.05 2.51 9.06
CA ILE A 162 -5.67 3.01 9.01
C ILE A 162 -4.89 2.37 10.15
N ALA A 163 -3.99 1.43 9.80
CA ALA A 163 -3.20 0.70 10.79
C ALA A 163 -2.08 1.54 11.39
N GLY A 164 -1.57 2.50 10.64
CA GLY A 164 -0.51 3.37 11.09
C GLY A 164 0.06 4.26 10.00
N VAL A 165 1.11 4.97 10.34
CA VAL A 165 1.68 6.07 9.55
C VAL A 165 3.18 5.90 9.36
N ILE A 166 3.67 6.23 8.18
CA ILE A 166 5.08 6.50 7.90
C ILE A 166 5.20 7.98 7.60
N PHE A 167 6.02 8.70 8.37
CA PHE A 167 6.30 10.10 8.09
C PHE A 167 7.49 10.24 7.15
N ASN A 168 7.31 11.01 6.10
CA ASN A 168 8.37 11.34 5.14
C ASN A 168 8.80 12.80 5.30
N LYS A 169 10.04 13.10 4.93
CA LYS A 169 10.65 14.44 4.98
C LYS A 169 10.70 15.02 6.41
N VAL A 170 11.04 14.21 7.38
CA VAL A 170 11.23 14.62 8.76
C VAL A 170 12.54 15.39 8.88
N GLY A 171 12.48 16.58 9.49
CA GLY A 171 13.59 17.54 9.44
C GLY A 171 14.63 17.38 10.54
N SER A 172 14.25 16.92 11.73
CA SER A 172 15.13 16.86 12.91
C SER A 172 14.62 15.86 13.94
N GLN A 173 15.45 15.55 14.94
CA GLN A 173 15.06 14.72 16.07
C GLN A 173 13.86 15.32 16.84
N ARG A 174 13.87 16.62 17.08
CA ARG A 174 12.75 17.31 17.73
C ARG A 174 11.47 17.23 16.89
N HIS A 175 11.58 17.34 15.56
CA HIS A 175 10.45 17.17 14.65
C HIS A 175 9.88 15.74 14.76
N GLN A 176 10.76 14.74 14.78
CA GLN A 176 10.36 13.34 14.97
C GLN A 176 9.61 13.13 16.29
N GLU A 177 10.11 13.70 17.39
CA GLU A 177 9.47 13.62 18.71
C GLU A 177 8.07 14.23 18.72
N MET A 178 7.89 15.38 18.05
CA MET A 178 6.57 16.02 17.92
C MET A 178 5.59 15.16 17.10
N LEU A 179 6.06 14.53 16.04
CA LEU A 179 5.25 13.63 15.23
C LEU A 179 4.89 12.35 15.99
N GLN A 180 5.80 11.85 16.81
CA GLN A 180 5.50 10.71 17.70
C GLN A 180 4.41 11.08 18.72
N GLN A 181 4.45 12.27 19.29
CA GLN A 181 3.38 12.76 20.17
C GLN A 181 2.02 12.81 19.47
N VAL A 182 1.99 13.25 18.21
CA VAL A 182 0.75 13.21 17.41
C VAL A 182 0.17 11.80 17.33
N CYS A 183 1.02 10.82 17.03
CA CYS A 183 0.59 9.43 16.97
C CYS A 183 0.12 8.90 18.32
N ASP A 184 0.82 9.24 19.40
CA ASP A 184 0.44 8.83 20.76
C ASP A 184 -0.91 9.44 21.16
N ASP A 185 -1.13 10.73 20.90
CA ASP A 185 -2.37 11.44 21.21
C ASP A 185 -3.57 10.87 20.42
N LEU A 186 -3.35 10.49 19.17
CA LEU A 186 -4.39 9.91 18.31
C LEU A 186 -4.51 8.39 18.44
N GLN A 187 -3.67 7.74 19.23
CA GLN A 187 -3.62 6.29 19.39
C GLN A 187 -3.46 5.56 18.05
N VAL A 188 -2.64 6.10 17.17
CA VAL A 188 -2.28 5.51 15.88
C VAL A 188 -0.81 5.07 15.90
N GLU A 189 -0.52 3.91 15.33
CA GLU A 189 0.84 3.38 15.29
C GLU A 189 1.72 4.18 14.33
N CYS A 190 2.95 4.49 14.74
CA CYS A 190 3.96 5.05 13.86
C CYS A 190 4.90 3.93 13.41
N PHE A 191 4.98 3.71 12.10
CA PHE A 191 5.87 2.69 11.52
C PHE A 191 7.25 3.22 11.15
N GLY A 192 7.44 4.53 11.14
CA GLY A 192 8.76 5.08 10.89
C GLY A 192 8.78 6.54 10.53
N PHE A 193 10.02 7.07 10.53
CA PHE A 193 10.35 8.44 10.20
C PHE A 193 11.46 8.43 9.16
N LEU A 194 11.16 8.94 7.98
CA LEU A 194 12.12 9.06 6.90
C LEU A 194 12.63 10.48 6.77
N PRO A 195 13.94 10.68 6.68
CA PRO A 195 14.51 12.00 6.48
C PRO A 195 14.23 12.52 5.07
N LYS A 196 14.44 13.81 4.86
CA LYS A 196 14.56 14.36 3.52
C LYS A 196 15.80 13.76 2.87
N HIS A 197 15.63 12.99 1.78
CA HIS A 197 16.72 12.30 1.11
C HIS A 197 16.46 12.25 -0.40
N PRO A 198 17.50 12.47 -1.26
CA PRO A 198 17.33 12.45 -2.71
C PRO A 198 16.67 11.19 -3.25
N GLU A 199 17.00 10.02 -2.70
CA GLU A 199 16.40 8.74 -3.09
C GLU A 199 14.89 8.65 -2.81
N LEU A 200 14.38 9.41 -1.84
CA LEU A 200 12.96 9.49 -1.50
C LEU A 200 12.23 10.62 -2.24
N GLU A 201 12.97 11.58 -2.79
CA GLU A 201 12.43 12.74 -3.53
C GLU A 201 12.23 12.45 -5.03
N GLN A 202 12.88 11.43 -5.55
CA GLN A 202 12.73 11.01 -6.95
C GLN A 202 11.33 10.42 -7.14
N GLY A 203 10.35 11.31 -7.28
CA GLY A 203 9.00 10.94 -7.64
C GLY A 203 8.94 10.31 -9.02
N SER A 204 7.78 9.81 -9.37
CA SER A 204 7.36 9.10 -10.58
C SER A 204 7.81 9.66 -11.95
N ARG A 205 8.67 10.66 -11.99
CA ARG A 205 9.16 11.30 -13.22
C ARG A 205 10.35 10.59 -13.87
N TYR A 206 10.95 9.60 -13.24
CA TYR A 206 11.94 8.77 -13.88
C TYR A 206 11.24 7.73 -14.77
N LEU A 207 10.68 8.25 -15.88
CA LEU A 207 10.22 7.44 -17.02
C LEU A 207 11.40 6.91 -17.85
N GLY A 208 12.64 7.09 -17.40
CA GLY A 208 13.81 6.41 -17.92
C GLY A 208 13.83 5.00 -17.34
N LEU A 209 13.35 4.05 -18.11
CA LEU A 209 13.39 2.61 -17.85
C LEU A 209 14.83 2.08 -17.84
N ASP A 210 15.68 2.60 -16.99
CA ASP A 210 16.98 2.00 -16.74
C ASP A 210 16.88 1.11 -15.50
N PHE A 211 16.53 -0.15 -15.74
CA PHE A 211 16.49 -1.21 -14.72
C PHE A 211 17.88 -1.68 -14.30
N SER A 212 18.95 -1.08 -14.83
CA SER A 212 20.33 -1.53 -14.64
C SER A 212 21.00 -0.95 -13.38
N GLU A 213 20.32 -0.11 -12.59
CA GLU A 213 20.92 0.49 -11.40
C GLU A 213 20.61 -0.27 -10.10
N ASP A 214 21.25 -1.42 -9.92
CA ASP A 214 21.28 -2.15 -8.65
C ASP A 214 21.72 -1.27 -7.46
N THR A 215 22.53 -0.24 -7.71
CA THR A 215 23.10 0.62 -6.67
C THR A 215 22.10 1.60 -6.04
N LYS A 216 21.14 2.13 -6.80
CA LYS A 216 20.13 3.07 -6.26
C LYS A 216 19.09 2.36 -5.40
N ASN A 217 18.68 1.15 -5.79
CA ASN A 217 17.77 0.35 -5.00
C ASN A 217 18.37 -0.03 -3.64
N ASP A 218 19.68 -0.30 -3.58
CA ASP A 218 20.34 -0.66 -2.32
C ASP A 218 20.34 0.48 -1.30
N THR A 219 20.54 1.73 -1.73
CA THR A 219 20.48 2.90 -0.85
C THR A 219 19.07 3.11 -0.31
N LEU A 220 18.04 3.03 -1.16
CA LEU A 220 16.64 3.16 -0.75
C LEU A 220 16.24 2.03 0.20
N VAL A 221 16.57 0.79 -0.12
CA VAL A 221 16.29 -0.38 0.72
C VAL A 221 16.93 -0.23 2.09
N LYS A 222 18.20 0.17 2.15
CA LYS A 222 18.91 0.39 3.42
C LYS A 222 18.26 1.51 4.24
N LEU A 223 17.86 2.61 3.60
CA LEU A 223 17.21 3.73 4.25
C LEU A 223 15.88 3.30 4.89
N LEU A 224 15.09 2.49 4.18
CA LEU A 224 13.84 1.94 4.70
C LEU A 224 14.08 0.92 5.81
N GLU A 225 15.06 0.02 5.66
CA GLU A 225 15.42 -0.97 6.67
C GLU A 225 15.81 -0.33 8.01
N GLU A 226 16.53 0.79 7.95
CA GLU A 226 17.01 1.51 9.14
C GLU A 226 15.94 2.39 9.82
N ASN A 227 14.95 2.88 9.05
CA ASN A 227 14.02 3.92 9.51
C ASN A 227 12.56 3.49 9.60
N VAL A 228 12.21 2.34 9.05
CA VAL A 228 10.85 1.80 9.06
C VAL A 228 10.81 0.50 9.85
N ARG A 229 9.78 0.34 10.66
CA ARG A 229 9.50 -0.91 11.39
C ARG A 229 8.93 -1.97 10.44
N TRP A 230 9.73 -2.38 9.47
CA TRP A 230 9.32 -3.26 8.38
C TRP A 230 8.88 -4.65 8.86
N GLU A 231 9.46 -5.17 9.95
CA GLU A 231 9.03 -6.43 10.56
C GLU A 231 7.61 -6.34 11.13
N ARG A 232 7.25 -5.16 11.67
CA ARG A 232 5.91 -4.91 12.18
C ARG A 232 4.88 -4.83 11.05
N LEU A 233 5.22 -4.19 9.94
CA LEU A 233 4.37 -4.13 8.74
C LEU A 233 4.08 -5.52 8.18
N LEU A 234 5.04 -6.42 8.23
CA LEU A 234 4.90 -7.81 7.74
C LEU A 234 3.84 -8.60 8.52
N LYS A 235 3.43 -8.13 9.70
CA LYS A 235 2.46 -8.78 10.57
C LYS A 235 1.04 -8.18 10.49
N LEU A 236 0.81 -7.23 9.57
CA LEU A 236 -0.50 -6.60 9.37
C LEU A 236 -1.53 -7.51 8.64
#